data_4995e3924ee0e7f32dfe1060f89c5986
#
_entry.id   4995e3924ee0e7f32dfe1060f89c5986
#
_cell.length_a   1.000
_cell.length_b   1.000
_cell.length_c   1.000
_cell.angle_alpha   90.00
_cell.angle_beta   90.00
_cell.angle_gamma   90.00
#
_symmetry.space_group_name_H-M   'P 1'
#
loop_
_entity.id
_entity.type
_entity.pdbx_description
1 polymer ?
#
loop_
_entity_poly.entity_id
_entity_poly.type
_entity_poly.pdbx_seq_one_letter_code
_entity_poly.pdbx_strand_id
1 'polypeptide(L)'
;MTARPDRAAARRNGGGTPVEQVGALRRLGVVPRRLVGFEAAGLVSLWLWVRRRRHGVPESATAVPYAGAVASTMVMFLVVSVVELVAVEILLRAVGAPAPLRHAILLIDAYGVLIALAVIAATVTRPHVIGPDGIRIRSAAFLDVRVPRRLVTEVRLVRNYNEQGTIRVDGDVLIVSAIAQTNLVVELTEPLRVVRPLGRVAYVRTIRFFADDPAAALAAATSSGAAVTSSGSG
;
A
#
# COMPACT_ATOMS: atom_id res chain seq x y z
N MET A 1 53.15 -43.86 -16.50
CA MET A 1 52.25 -43.78 -17.63
C MET A 1 50.85 -43.98 -17.05
N THR A 2 50.25 -42.91 -16.54
CA THR A 2 48.98 -42.92 -15.80
C THR A 2 48.02 -41.96 -16.50
N ALA A 3 47.02 -42.57 -17.13
CA ALA A 3 45.96 -41.88 -17.86
C ALA A 3 45.02 -41.12 -16.91
N ARG A 4 44.84 -39.84 -17.19
CA ARG A 4 43.80 -38.98 -16.58
C ARG A 4 42.43 -39.28 -17.24
N PRO A 5 41.37 -39.50 -16.51
CA PRO A 5 40.02 -39.54 -17.12
C PRO A 5 39.50 -38.10 -17.29
N ASP A 6 38.97 -37.95 -18.51
CA ASP A 6 38.27 -36.77 -19.07
C ASP A 6 37.10 -36.33 -18.18
N ARG A 7 37.11 -35.04 -17.78
CA ARG A 7 35.92 -34.34 -17.21
C ARG A 7 35.18 -33.66 -18.32
N ALA A 8 34.37 -34.41 -19.08
CA ALA A 8 33.46 -33.88 -20.05
C ALA A 8 32.07 -33.66 -19.42
N ALA A 9 31.67 -32.42 -19.39
CA ALA A 9 30.33 -31.89 -19.63
C ALA A 9 29.15 -32.50 -18.89
N ALA A 10 28.89 -32.08 -17.68
CA ALA A 10 27.52 -32.00 -17.14
C ALA A 10 26.97 -30.60 -17.44
N ARG A 11 26.47 -30.37 -18.65
CA ARG A 11 25.54 -29.27 -18.94
C ARG A 11 24.25 -29.57 -18.20
N ARG A 12 24.02 -28.94 -17.05
CA ARG A 12 22.73 -28.94 -16.38
C ARG A 12 21.77 -28.10 -17.23
N ASN A 13 20.86 -28.79 -17.91
CA ASN A 13 19.66 -28.20 -18.50
C ASN A 13 18.87 -27.51 -17.38
N GLY A 14 18.85 -26.17 -17.41
CA GLY A 14 18.00 -25.32 -16.58
C GLY A 14 16.55 -25.31 -17.04
N GLY A 15 15.94 -26.47 -17.11
CA GLY A 15 14.49 -26.59 -17.28
C GLY A 15 13.84 -26.60 -15.90
N GLY A 16 13.28 -25.47 -15.47
CA GLY A 16 12.46 -25.42 -14.26
C GLY A 16 11.35 -26.47 -14.34
N THR A 17 11.01 -27.08 -13.20
CA THR A 17 9.98 -28.10 -13.11
C THR A 17 8.64 -27.56 -13.62
N PRO A 18 7.75 -28.37 -14.22
CA PRO A 18 6.43 -27.95 -14.71
C PRO A 18 5.62 -27.18 -13.65
N VAL A 19 5.83 -27.49 -12.36
CA VAL A 19 5.18 -26.82 -11.23
C VAL A 19 5.70 -25.38 -11.04
N GLU A 20 7.00 -25.13 -11.26
CA GLU A 20 7.58 -23.78 -11.21
C GLU A 20 7.13 -22.93 -12.39
N GLN A 21 7.03 -23.50 -13.58
CA GLN A 21 6.57 -22.79 -14.79
C GLN A 21 5.08 -22.42 -14.68
N VAL A 22 4.22 -23.31 -14.18
CA VAL A 22 2.80 -23.02 -13.93
C VAL A 22 2.65 -21.96 -12.83
N GLY A 23 3.50 -21.99 -11.80
CA GLY A 23 3.54 -20.96 -10.76
C GLY A 23 3.97 -19.57 -11.29
N ALA A 24 4.92 -19.54 -12.21
CA ALA A 24 5.39 -18.31 -12.86
C ALA A 24 4.33 -17.72 -13.80
N LEU A 25 3.69 -18.54 -14.64
CA LEU A 25 2.62 -18.12 -15.54
C LEU A 25 1.38 -17.62 -14.79
N ARG A 26 1.04 -18.25 -13.67
CA ARG A 26 -0.05 -17.81 -12.79
C ARG A 26 0.26 -16.45 -12.12
N ARG A 27 1.53 -16.18 -11.82
CA ARG A 27 2.00 -14.87 -11.30
C ARG A 27 1.96 -13.79 -12.38
N LEU A 28 2.30 -14.10 -13.63
CA LEU A 28 2.24 -13.16 -14.75
C LEU A 28 0.82 -12.66 -15.04
N GLY A 29 -0.22 -13.49 -14.84
CA GLY A 29 -1.62 -13.08 -14.99
C GLY A 29 -2.21 -12.31 -13.79
N VAL A 30 -1.65 -12.49 -12.58
CA VAL A 30 -2.16 -11.82 -11.37
C VAL A 30 -1.72 -10.36 -11.29
N VAL A 31 -0.51 -10.05 -11.73
CA VAL A 31 0.05 -8.69 -11.65
C VAL A 31 -0.75 -7.70 -12.52
N PRO A 32 -1.00 -7.92 -13.84
CA PRO A 32 -1.74 -6.96 -14.65
C PRO A 32 -3.18 -6.78 -14.16
N ARG A 33 -3.86 -7.85 -13.73
CA ARG A 33 -5.22 -7.74 -13.19
C ARG A 33 -5.27 -6.89 -11.92
N ARG A 34 -4.23 -6.93 -11.08
CA ARG A 34 -4.15 -6.09 -9.88
C ARG A 34 -3.83 -4.64 -10.21
N LEU A 35 -2.96 -4.39 -11.19
CA LEU A 35 -2.67 -3.04 -11.68
C LEU A 35 -3.95 -2.37 -12.19
N VAL A 36 -4.72 -3.03 -13.05
CA VAL A 36 -6.03 -2.54 -13.51
C VAL A 36 -6.99 -2.31 -12.33
N GLY A 37 -6.96 -3.19 -11.32
CA GLY A 37 -7.74 -3.02 -10.10
C GLY A 37 -7.33 -1.79 -9.29
N PHE A 38 -6.04 -1.45 -9.25
CA PHE A 38 -5.55 -0.25 -8.58
C PHE A 38 -5.94 1.02 -9.33
N GLU A 39 -5.85 1.02 -10.67
CA GLU A 39 -6.29 2.13 -11.51
C GLU A 39 -7.80 2.39 -11.35
N ALA A 40 -8.62 1.36 -11.46
CA ALA A 40 -10.06 1.47 -11.25
C ALA A 40 -10.40 1.99 -9.84
N ALA A 41 -9.71 1.48 -8.81
CA ALA A 41 -9.87 1.96 -7.44
C ALA A 41 -9.41 3.41 -7.27
N GLY A 42 -8.37 3.82 -7.99
CA GLY A 42 -7.88 5.20 -8.04
C GLY A 42 -8.90 6.15 -8.66
N LEU A 43 -9.45 5.80 -9.83
CA LEU A 43 -10.47 6.60 -10.53
C LEU A 43 -11.76 6.74 -9.69
N VAL A 44 -12.22 5.65 -9.05
CA VAL A 44 -13.34 5.68 -8.11
C VAL A 44 -13.02 6.61 -6.94
N SER A 45 -11.79 6.60 -6.43
CA SER A 45 -11.37 7.46 -5.33
C SER A 45 -11.30 8.93 -5.74
N LEU A 46 -10.89 9.25 -6.98
CA LEU A 46 -10.96 10.61 -7.55
C LEU A 46 -12.40 11.12 -7.58
N TRP A 47 -13.32 10.32 -8.08
CA TRP A 47 -14.73 10.69 -8.13
C TRP A 47 -15.32 10.89 -6.72
N LEU A 48 -14.99 10.02 -5.75
CA LEU A 48 -15.41 10.18 -4.36
C LEU A 48 -14.81 11.43 -3.71
N TRP A 49 -13.56 11.75 -4.03
CA TRP A 49 -12.87 12.94 -3.53
C TRP A 49 -13.54 14.23 -4.01
N VAL A 50 -13.84 14.30 -5.31
CA VAL A 50 -14.62 15.42 -5.88
C VAL A 50 -15.97 15.55 -5.19
N ARG A 51 -16.63 14.43 -4.90
CA ARG A 51 -17.92 14.41 -4.18
C ARG A 51 -17.77 14.54 -2.65
N ARG A 52 -16.57 14.71 -2.13
CA ARG A 52 -16.26 14.80 -0.69
C ARG A 52 -16.82 13.63 0.13
N ARG A 53 -16.87 12.43 -0.46
CA ARG A 53 -17.39 11.22 0.19
C ARG A 53 -16.25 10.28 0.58
N ARG A 54 -16.39 9.62 1.75
CA ARG A 54 -15.48 8.57 2.20
C ARG A 54 -15.97 7.22 1.69
N HIS A 55 -15.03 6.34 1.33
CA HIS A 55 -15.35 5.02 0.79
C HIS A 55 -15.55 4.00 1.90
N GLY A 56 -16.72 3.34 1.96
CA GLY A 56 -16.96 2.16 2.78
C GLY A 56 -16.69 2.38 4.28
N VAL A 57 -17.22 3.49 4.83
CA VAL A 57 -17.30 3.76 6.26
C VAL A 57 -18.77 3.59 6.64
N PRO A 58 -19.14 2.52 7.38
CA PRO A 58 -20.49 2.35 7.92
C PRO A 58 -20.82 3.46 8.93
N GLU A 59 -22.09 3.77 9.11
CA GLU A 59 -22.53 4.76 10.11
C GLU A 59 -22.20 4.38 11.55
N SER A 60 -22.16 3.08 11.83
CA SER A 60 -21.78 2.52 13.14
C SER A 60 -20.29 2.46 13.42
N ALA A 61 -19.45 2.92 12.47
CA ALA A 61 -18.00 2.80 12.56
C ALA A 61 -17.31 4.16 12.49
N THR A 62 -16.18 4.28 13.17
CA THR A 62 -15.34 5.46 13.19
C THR A 62 -14.32 5.41 12.08
N ALA A 63 -14.27 6.47 11.27
CA ALA A 63 -13.21 6.67 10.28
C ALA A 63 -11.96 7.22 10.96
N VAL A 64 -10.84 6.54 10.76
CA VAL A 64 -9.53 6.91 11.31
C VAL A 64 -8.62 7.37 10.16
N PRO A 65 -8.44 8.69 9.96
CA PRO A 65 -7.59 9.23 8.91
C PRO A 65 -6.10 8.93 9.16
N TYR A 66 -5.33 8.89 8.07
CA TYR A 66 -3.86 8.83 8.08
C TYR A 66 -3.25 9.72 6.99
N ALA A 67 -4.10 10.46 6.27
CA ALA A 67 -3.70 11.31 5.15
C ALA A 67 -2.98 12.58 5.60
N GLY A 68 -3.25 13.08 6.82
CA GLY A 68 -2.67 14.31 7.33
C GLY A 68 -1.15 14.28 7.35
N ALA A 69 -0.57 13.19 7.85
CA ALA A 69 0.87 13.01 7.91
C ALA A 69 1.57 13.07 6.54
N VAL A 70 0.94 12.54 5.49
CA VAL A 70 1.54 12.48 4.15
C VAL A 70 1.12 13.63 3.23
N ALA A 71 0.16 14.45 3.65
CA ALA A 71 -0.48 15.47 2.80
C ALA A 71 0.53 16.45 2.19
N SER A 72 1.43 17.01 2.99
CA SER A 72 2.45 17.97 2.51
C SER A 72 3.37 17.35 1.46
N THR A 73 3.84 16.12 1.71
CA THR A 73 4.70 15.39 0.77
C THR A 73 3.98 15.08 -0.53
N MET A 74 2.71 14.69 -0.46
CA MET A 74 1.90 14.40 -1.65
C MET A 74 1.63 15.64 -2.49
N VAL A 75 1.30 16.77 -1.83
CA VAL A 75 1.10 18.05 -2.53
C VAL A 75 2.40 18.51 -3.18
N MET A 76 3.52 18.44 -2.46
CA MET A 76 4.83 18.80 -3.01
C MET A 76 5.17 17.92 -4.23
N PHE A 77 4.99 16.61 -4.13
CA PHE A 77 5.21 15.69 -5.25
C PHE A 77 4.35 16.04 -6.47
N LEU A 78 3.07 16.35 -6.25
CA LEU A 78 2.16 16.76 -7.33
C LEU A 78 2.63 18.06 -8.00
N VAL A 79 3.02 19.06 -7.20
CA VAL A 79 3.53 20.34 -7.74
C VAL A 79 4.78 20.11 -8.56
N VAL A 80 5.74 19.33 -8.07
CA VAL A 80 6.97 18.98 -8.80
C VAL A 80 6.63 18.25 -10.10
N SER A 81 5.72 17.29 -10.10
CA SER A 81 5.30 16.56 -11.31
C SER A 81 4.66 17.48 -12.36
N VAL A 82 3.87 18.45 -11.94
CA VAL A 82 3.28 19.44 -12.87
C VAL A 82 4.35 20.38 -13.43
N VAL A 83 5.28 20.83 -12.60
CA VAL A 83 6.41 21.67 -13.05
C VAL A 83 7.29 20.91 -14.04
N GLU A 84 7.58 19.63 -13.75
CA GLU A 84 8.35 18.74 -14.64
C GLU A 84 7.67 18.59 -16.00
N LEU A 85 6.37 18.31 -16.03
CA LEU A 85 5.58 18.19 -17.26
C LEU A 85 5.72 19.47 -18.13
N VAL A 86 5.60 20.65 -17.53
CA VAL A 86 5.72 21.93 -18.24
C VAL A 86 7.16 22.15 -18.72
N ALA A 87 8.15 21.89 -17.85
CA ALA A 87 9.56 22.08 -18.17
C ALA A 87 10.03 21.18 -19.31
N VAL A 88 9.62 19.89 -19.29
CA VAL A 88 9.95 18.91 -20.35
C VAL A 88 9.34 19.35 -21.68
N GLU A 89 8.09 19.81 -21.72
CA GLU A 89 7.47 20.30 -22.96
C GLU A 89 8.19 21.53 -23.51
N ILE A 90 8.58 22.50 -22.67
CA ILE A 90 9.35 23.68 -23.08
C ILE A 90 10.71 23.25 -23.64
N LEU A 91 11.42 22.35 -22.95
CA LEU A 91 12.72 21.85 -23.38
C LEU A 91 12.62 21.14 -24.72
N LEU A 92 11.67 20.26 -24.92
CA LEU A 92 11.48 19.52 -26.17
C LEU A 92 11.14 20.45 -27.36
N ARG A 93 10.42 21.54 -27.10
CA ARG A 93 10.18 22.59 -28.08
C ARG A 93 11.48 23.32 -28.44
N ALA A 94 12.25 23.69 -27.42
CA ALA A 94 13.49 24.45 -27.61
C ALA A 94 14.56 23.69 -28.45
N VAL A 95 14.64 22.36 -28.27
CA VAL A 95 15.57 21.51 -29.06
C VAL A 95 14.98 21.06 -30.41
N GLY A 96 13.79 21.54 -30.78
CA GLY A 96 13.18 21.20 -32.08
C GLY A 96 12.68 19.74 -32.17
N ALA A 97 12.36 19.11 -31.07
CA ALA A 97 11.90 17.72 -31.07
C ALA A 97 10.62 17.54 -31.94
N PRO A 98 10.52 16.43 -32.71
CA PRO A 98 9.37 16.16 -33.57
C PRO A 98 8.05 16.15 -32.77
N ALA A 99 6.98 16.71 -33.35
CA ALA A 99 5.68 16.81 -32.70
C ALA A 99 5.14 15.46 -32.18
N PRO A 100 5.24 14.32 -32.91
CA PRO A 100 4.78 13.04 -32.41
C PRO A 100 5.48 12.61 -31.10
N LEU A 101 6.81 12.83 -31.01
CA LEU A 101 7.57 12.50 -29.79
C LEU A 101 7.15 13.38 -28.61
N ARG A 102 6.96 14.68 -28.84
CA ARG A 102 6.49 15.60 -27.80
C ARG A 102 5.12 15.21 -27.27
N HIS A 103 4.16 14.91 -28.16
CA HIS A 103 2.83 14.47 -27.75
C HIS A 103 2.85 13.15 -26.98
N ALA A 104 3.72 12.20 -27.38
CA ALA A 104 3.86 10.93 -26.67
C ALA A 104 4.39 11.14 -25.24
N ILE A 105 5.43 11.96 -25.06
CA ILE A 105 5.98 12.28 -23.74
C ILE A 105 4.97 13.05 -22.90
N LEU A 106 4.32 14.07 -23.44
CA LEU A 106 3.28 14.84 -22.74
C LEU A 106 2.14 13.94 -22.26
N LEU A 107 1.72 12.97 -23.05
CA LEU A 107 0.67 12.02 -22.67
C LEU A 107 1.11 11.12 -21.51
N ILE A 108 2.37 10.65 -21.53
CA ILE A 108 2.95 9.83 -20.47
C ILE A 108 3.02 10.63 -19.15
N ASP A 109 3.50 11.86 -19.21
CA ASP A 109 3.65 12.73 -18.05
C ASP A 109 2.29 13.12 -17.47
N ALA A 110 1.33 13.49 -18.33
CA ALA A 110 -0.04 13.79 -17.92
C ALA A 110 -0.71 12.57 -17.26
N TYR A 111 -0.46 11.36 -17.78
CA TYR A 111 -0.93 10.13 -17.15
C TYR A 111 -0.27 9.90 -15.79
N GLY A 112 1.02 10.21 -15.64
CA GLY A 112 1.73 10.18 -14.35
C GLY A 112 1.10 11.11 -13.32
N VAL A 113 0.78 12.35 -13.71
CA VAL A 113 0.08 13.31 -12.85
C VAL A 113 -1.31 12.79 -12.45
N LEU A 114 -2.05 12.18 -13.38
CA LEU A 114 -3.36 11.58 -13.10
C LEU A 114 -3.25 10.44 -12.07
N ILE A 115 -2.24 9.57 -12.20
CA ILE A 115 -1.96 8.52 -11.21
C ILE A 115 -1.64 9.12 -9.84
N ALA A 116 -0.81 10.16 -9.78
CA ALA A 116 -0.50 10.85 -8.53
C ALA A 116 -1.77 11.40 -7.85
N LEU A 117 -2.62 12.07 -8.61
CA LEU A 117 -3.92 12.56 -8.12
C LEU A 117 -4.81 11.41 -7.62
N ALA A 118 -4.86 10.29 -8.34
CA ALA A 118 -5.63 9.11 -7.96
C ALA A 118 -5.14 8.49 -6.64
N VAL A 119 -3.82 8.45 -6.42
CA VAL A 119 -3.23 7.98 -5.15
C VAL A 119 -3.56 8.92 -4.00
N ILE A 120 -3.45 10.24 -4.22
CA ILE A 120 -3.83 11.25 -3.23
C ILE A 120 -5.30 11.10 -2.86
N ALA A 121 -6.18 11.04 -3.86
CA ALA A 121 -7.61 10.85 -3.65
C ALA A 121 -7.92 9.56 -2.89
N ALA A 122 -7.24 8.45 -3.22
CA ALA A 122 -7.42 7.17 -2.54
C ALA A 122 -6.95 7.24 -1.08
N THR A 123 -5.88 7.96 -0.77
CA THR A 123 -5.38 8.14 0.59
C THR A 123 -6.38 8.93 1.45
N VAL A 124 -6.97 9.98 0.90
CA VAL A 124 -7.95 10.82 1.61
C VAL A 124 -9.31 10.14 1.76
N THR A 125 -9.78 9.47 0.70
CA THR A 125 -11.14 8.90 0.67
C THR A 125 -11.26 7.53 1.31
N ARG A 126 -10.12 6.86 1.58
CA ARG A 126 -10.07 5.50 2.15
C ARG A 126 -9.37 5.48 3.52
N PRO A 127 -9.95 6.09 4.57
CA PRO A 127 -9.41 6.02 5.91
C PRO A 127 -9.42 4.58 6.43
N HIS A 128 -8.68 4.31 7.51
CA HIS A 128 -8.91 3.13 8.32
C HIS A 128 -10.31 3.22 8.95
N VAL A 129 -10.89 2.09 9.32
CA VAL A 129 -12.22 2.04 9.91
C VAL A 129 -12.19 1.14 11.14
N ILE A 130 -12.68 1.65 12.26
CA ILE A 130 -12.83 0.90 13.51
C ILE A 130 -14.31 0.87 13.85
N GLY A 131 -14.86 -0.31 14.05
CA GLY A 131 -16.28 -0.49 14.34
C GLY A 131 -16.57 -1.80 15.06
N PRO A 132 -17.85 -2.07 15.33
CA PRO A 132 -18.27 -3.26 16.08
C PRO A 132 -17.86 -4.57 15.38
N ASP A 133 -17.82 -4.60 14.06
CA ASP A 133 -17.43 -5.79 13.28
C ASP A 133 -15.92 -6.05 13.29
N GLY A 134 -15.11 -5.06 13.70
CA GLY A 134 -13.65 -5.16 13.73
C GLY A 134 -12.93 -3.93 13.20
N ILE A 135 -11.67 -4.14 12.80
CA ILE A 135 -10.78 -3.10 12.33
C ILE A 135 -10.47 -3.33 10.85
N ARG A 136 -10.63 -2.29 10.02
CA ARG A 136 -10.27 -2.32 8.61
C ARG A 136 -9.10 -1.39 8.37
N ILE A 137 -7.94 -1.94 8.02
CA ILE A 137 -6.70 -1.22 7.81
C ILE A 137 -6.46 -1.08 6.32
N ARG A 138 -6.26 0.15 5.85
CA ARG A 138 -6.12 0.49 4.44
C ARG A 138 -4.87 1.30 4.18
N SER A 139 -4.31 1.17 2.98
CA SER A 139 -3.26 2.05 2.48
C SER A 139 -3.59 2.40 1.03
N ALA A 140 -4.13 3.60 0.83
CA ALA A 140 -4.65 4.09 -0.46
C ALA A 140 -5.54 3.04 -1.17
N ALA A 141 -5.21 2.72 -2.44
CA ALA A 141 -5.85 1.65 -3.20
C ALA A 141 -5.08 0.31 -3.13
N PHE A 142 -3.90 0.30 -2.47
CA PHE A 142 -2.94 -0.82 -2.54
C PHE A 142 -3.21 -1.92 -1.51
N LEU A 143 -3.73 -1.57 -0.33
CA LEU A 143 -3.98 -2.52 0.75
C LEU A 143 -5.36 -2.29 1.37
N ASP A 144 -6.07 -3.38 1.62
CA ASP A 144 -7.36 -3.39 2.34
C ASP A 144 -7.42 -4.69 3.16
N VAL A 145 -7.09 -4.59 4.44
CA VAL A 145 -7.10 -5.70 5.39
C VAL A 145 -8.27 -5.55 6.35
N ARG A 146 -9.08 -6.57 6.45
CA ARG A 146 -10.19 -6.64 7.41
C ARG A 146 -9.80 -7.58 8.53
N VAL A 147 -9.77 -7.05 9.73
CA VAL A 147 -9.52 -7.80 10.98
C VAL A 147 -10.84 -8.00 11.68
N PRO A 148 -11.42 -9.20 11.67
CA PRO A 148 -12.66 -9.47 12.40
C PRO A 148 -12.49 -9.20 13.89
N ARG A 149 -13.53 -8.69 14.54
CA ARG A 149 -13.49 -8.31 15.94
C ARG A 149 -13.04 -9.46 16.87
N ARG A 150 -13.50 -10.68 16.59
CA ARG A 150 -13.13 -11.88 17.35
C ARG A 150 -11.64 -12.21 17.38
N LEU A 151 -10.89 -11.71 16.38
CA LEU A 151 -9.45 -11.93 16.29
C LEU A 151 -8.63 -10.85 17.01
N VAL A 152 -9.23 -9.71 17.36
CA VAL A 152 -8.53 -8.62 18.04
C VAL A 152 -8.41 -8.93 19.52
N THR A 153 -7.20 -9.19 19.97
CA THR A 153 -6.89 -9.37 21.40
C THR A 153 -6.77 -8.03 22.09
N GLU A 154 -5.94 -7.16 21.53
CA GLU A 154 -5.59 -5.88 22.13
C GLU A 154 -5.26 -4.84 21.06
N VAL A 155 -5.56 -3.57 21.37
CA VAL A 155 -5.09 -2.42 20.60
C VAL A 155 -4.26 -1.54 21.52
N ARG A 156 -3.01 -1.25 21.12
CA ARG A 156 -2.07 -0.46 21.92
C ARG A 156 -1.56 0.75 21.15
N LEU A 157 -1.31 1.83 21.88
CA LEU A 157 -0.60 3.00 21.36
C LEU A 157 0.89 2.76 21.58
N VAL A 158 1.62 2.52 20.47
CA VAL A 158 3.07 2.32 20.47
C VAL A 158 3.65 3.06 19.28
N ARG A 159 4.40 4.12 19.54
CA ARG A 159 5.04 4.91 18.49
C ARG A 159 6.34 4.25 18.04
N ASN A 160 6.45 4.00 16.75
CA ASN A 160 7.67 3.52 16.11
C ASN A 160 8.05 4.49 15.00
N TYR A 161 9.32 4.85 14.98
CA TYR A 161 9.94 5.73 14.00
C TYR A 161 10.89 4.90 13.12
N ASN A 162 11.22 5.42 11.93
CA ASN A 162 12.14 4.77 10.99
C ASN A 162 11.64 3.42 10.43
N GLU A 163 10.34 3.25 10.28
CA GLU A 163 9.76 2.09 9.59
C GLU A 163 10.18 2.09 8.11
N GLN A 164 10.63 0.95 7.62
CA GLN A 164 11.07 0.83 6.23
C GLN A 164 9.90 0.53 5.30
N GLY A 165 9.64 1.44 4.35
CA GLY A 165 8.58 1.30 3.34
C GLY A 165 7.17 1.48 3.91
N THR A 166 6.19 1.65 3.02
CA THR A 166 4.79 1.93 3.41
C THR A 166 4.01 0.66 3.79
N ILE A 167 4.26 -0.47 3.10
CA ILE A 167 3.59 -1.75 3.36
C ILE A 167 4.64 -2.85 3.38
N ARG A 168 4.92 -3.39 4.56
CA ARG A 168 5.90 -4.45 4.77
C ARG A 168 5.35 -5.55 5.67
N VAL A 169 5.83 -6.76 5.47
CA VAL A 169 5.65 -7.87 6.40
C VAL A 169 7.02 -8.30 6.87
N ASP A 170 7.20 -8.34 8.17
CA ASP A 170 8.41 -8.75 8.87
C ASP A 170 8.06 -9.86 9.87
N GLY A 171 8.48 -11.08 9.57
CA GLY A 171 8.00 -12.24 10.32
C GLY A 171 6.47 -12.35 10.26
N ASP A 172 5.84 -12.27 11.42
CA ASP A 172 4.39 -12.29 11.61
C ASP A 172 3.77 -10.90 11.84
N VAL A 173 4.53 -9.82 11.57
CA VAL A 173 4.10 -8.43 11.74
C VAL A 173 3.79 -7.80 10.39
N LEU A 174 2.57 -7.30 10.18
CA LEU A 174 2.23 -6.41 9.08
C LEU A 174 2.46 -4.97 9.51
N ILE A 175 3.25 -4.24 8.75
CA ILE A 175 3.56 -2.83 8.97
C ILE A 175 2.90 -2.01 7.86
N VAL A 176 2.05 -1.04 8.24
CA VAL A 176 1.39 -0.09 7.36
C VAL A 176 1.74 1.31 7.85
N SER A 177 2.86 1.83 7.38
CA SER A 177 3.42 3.09 7.85
C SER A 177 2.95 4.30 7.03
N ALA A 178 2.95 5.46 7.67
CA ALA A 178 2.88 6.77 7.03
C ALA A 178 4.10 7.59 7.45
N ILE A 179 4.82 8.18 6.47
CA ILE A 179 6.08 8.91 6.69
C ILE A 179 7.07 8.12 7.59
N ALA A 180 7.29 6.84 7.25
CA ALA A 180 8.18 5.94 8.00
C ALA A 180 7.81 5.80 9.49
N GLN A 181 6.53 5.98 9.87
CA GLN A 181 6.04 5.91 11.25
C GLN A 181 4.81 5.02 11.36
N THR A 182 4.67 4.39 12.54
CA THR A 182 3.46 3.73 13.02
C THR A 182 3.20 4.18 14.46
N ASN A 183 1.94 4.24 14.88
CA ASN A 183 1.59 4.67 16.23
C ASN A 183 0.54 3.80 16.92
N LEU A 184 -0.03 2.83 16.20
CA LEU A 184 -0.99 1.86 16.74
C LEU A 184 -0.54 0.44 16.41
N VAL A 185 -0.75 -0.45 17.37
CA VAL A 185 -0.48 -1.88 17.27
C VAL A 185 -1.74 -2.65 17.59
N VAL A 186 -2.12 -3.57 16.74
CA VAL A 186 -3.22 -4.52 16.93
C VAL A 186 -2.62 -5.92 17.07
N GLU A 187 -2.90 -6.57 18.18
CA GLU A 187 -2.53 -7.98 18.42
C GLU A 187 -3.71 -8.90 18.15
N LEU A 188 -3.41 -10.04 17.52
CA LEU A 188 -4.40 -11.00 17.08
C LEU A 188 -4.26 -12.33 17.83
N THR A 189 -5.39 -12.92 18.19
CA THR A 189 -5.46 -14.26 18.81
C THR A 189 -4.91 -15.35 17.88
N GLU A 190 -5.17 -15.23 16.57
CA GLU A 190 -4.81 -16.19 15.56
C GLU A 190 -4.17 -15.50 14.34
N PRO A 191 -3.31 -16.22 13.58
CA PRO A 191 -2.72 -15.66 12.38
C PRO A 191 -3.78 -15.28 11.34
N LEU A 192 -3.78 -14.02 10.90
CA LEU A 192 -4.64 -13.52 9.84
C LEU A 192 -3.94 -13.65 8.49
N ARG A 193 -4.64 -14.22 7.52
CA ARG A 193 -4.18 -14.27 6.14
C ARG A 193 -4.30 -12.90 5.48
N VAL A 194 -3.17 -12.31 5.09
CA VAL A 194 -3.09 -11.01 4.41
C VAL A 194 -2.56 -11.20 3.00
N VAL A 195 -3.16 -10.48 2.05
CA VAL A 195 -2.70 -10.45 0.67
C VAL A 195 -2.03 -9.10 0.40
N ARG A 196 -0.72 -9.14 0.15
CA ARG A 196 0.09 -7.95 -0.14
C ARG A 196 -0.24 -7.37 -1.53
N PRO A 197 0.12 -6.10 -1.81
CA PRO A 197 -0.24 -5.43 -3.07
C PRO A 197 0.06 -6.23 -4.33
N LEU A 198 1.21 -6.89 -4.41
CA LEU A 198 1.63 -7.71 -5.57
C LEU A 198 1.15 -9.17 -5.51
N GLY A 199 0.18 -9.49 -4.61
CA GLY A 199 -0.44 -10.81 -4.54
C GLY A 199 0.27 -11.82 -3.64
N ARG A 200 1.41 -11.50 -3.03
CA ARG A 200 2.06 -12.38 -2.06
C ARG A 200 1.16 -12.53 -0.83
N VAL A 201 0.99 -13.75 -0.37
CA VAL A 201 0.24 -14.06 0.85
C VAL A 201 1.20 -14.09 2.03
N ALA A 202 0.75 -13.57 3.16
CA ALA A 202 1.44 -13.67 4.45
C ALA A 202 0.41 -13.98 5.54
N TYR A 203 0.87 -14.57 6.64
CA TYR A 203 0.10 -14.80 7.84
C TYR A 203 0.70 -13.96 8.96
N VAL A 204 -0.12 -13.11 9.59
CA VAL A 204 0.37 -12.13 10.56
C VAL A 204 -0.42 -12.22 11.86
N ARG A 205 0.25 -12.05 13.00
CA ARG A 205 -0.34 -12.00 14.34
C ARG A 205 -0.37 -10.58 14.90
N THR A 206 0.46 -9.69 14.34
CA THR A 206 0.54 -8.30 14.78
C THR A 206 0.39 -7.39 13.57
N ILE A 207 -0.35 -6.30 13.72
CA ILE A 207 -0.49 -5.27 12.71
C ILE A 207 -0.13 -3.93 13.32
N ARG A 208 0.86 -3.25 12.72
CA ARG A 208 1.24 -1.88 13.07
C ARG A 208 0.75 -0.94 11.99
N PHE A 209 0.08 0.13 12.37
CA PHE A 209 -0.39 1.12 11.41
C PHE A 209 -0.32 2.53 11.98
N PHE A 210 -0.45 3.51 11.10
CA PHE A 210 -0.43 4.93 11.48
C PHE A 210 -1.83 5.52 11.43
N ALA A 211 -2.15 6.35 12.43
CA ALA A 211 -3.37 7.17 12.47
C ALA A 211 -2.99 8.63 12.77
N ASP A 212 -3.65 9.59 12.13
CA ASP A 212 -3.44 11.03 12.39
C ASP A 212 -3.81 11.39 13.84
N ASP A 213 -4.88 10.75 14.36
CA ASP A 213 -5.28 10.86 15.76
C ASP A 213 -5.33 9.45 16.40
N PRO A 214 -4.22 8.97 16.97
CA PRO A 214 -4.17 7.65 17.57
C PRO A 214 -4.98 7.56 18.87
N ALA A 215 -5.23 8.66 19.57
CA ALA A 215 -6.05 8.65 20.79
C ALA A 215 -7.52 8.43 20.45
N ALA A 216 -8.05 9.13 19.44
CA ALA A 216 -9.41 8.92 18.94
C ALA A 216 -9.59 7.49 18.37
N ALA A 217 -8.59 6.96 17.67
CA ALA A 217 -8.62 5.59 17.16
C ALA A 217 -8.65 4.54 18.30
N LEU A 218 -7.88 4.78 19.34
CA LEU A 218 -7.86 3.94 20.54
C LEU A 218 -9.21 3.97 21.26
N ALA A 219 -9.79 5.15 21.46
CA ALA A 219 -11.11 5.33 22.05
C ALA A 219 -12.21 4.60 21.24
N ALA A 220 -12.15 4.68 19.91
CA ALA A 220 -13.06 3.95 19.01
C ALA A 220 -12.88 2.43 19.14
N ALA A 221 -11.67 1.93 19.33
CA ALA A 221 -11.40 0.51 19.56
C ALA A 221 -11.97 0.06 20.89
N THR A 222 -11.83 0.87 21.96
CA THR A 222 -12.39 0.60 23.30
C THR A 222 -13.92 0.55 23.26
N SER A 223 -14.56 1.55 22.66
CA SER A 223 -16.02 1.60 22.54
C SER A 223 -16.59 0.42 21.74
N SER A 224 -15.78 -0.14 20.85
CA SER A 224 -16.10 -1.35 20.08
C SER A 224 -15.78 -2.65 20.86
N GLY A 225 -15.38 -2.58 22.14
CA GLY A 225 -15.13 -3.72 23.02
C GLY A 225 -13.72 -4.33 22.91
N ALA A 226 -12.72 -3.66 22.35
CA ALA A 226 -11.33 -4.12 22.37
C ALA A 226 -10.70 -3.89 23.75
N ALA A 227 -9.86 -4.81 24.23
CA ALA A 227 -8.94 -4.50 25.31
C ALA A 227 -7.93 -3.44 24.84
N VAL A 228 -7.68 -2.45 25.65
CA VAL A 228 -6.82 -1.32 25.30
C VAL A 228 -5.81 -1.06 26.40
N THR A 229 -4.53 -1.02 26.04
CA THR A 229 -3.47 -0.63 26.96
C THR A 229 -2.75 0.59 26.41
N SER A 230 -2.68 1.68 27.20
CA SER A 230 -1.83 2.81 26.93
C SER A 230 -0.48 2.58 27.62
N SER A 231 0.54 2.13 26.90
CA SER A 231 1.90 2.18 27.42
C SER A 231 2.42 3.61 27.27
N GLY A 232 2.35 4.39 28.36
CA GLY A 232 3.06 5.63 28.48
C GLY A 232 4.56 5.35 28.42
N SER A 233 5.23 5.77 27.35
CA SER A 233 6.69 5.87 27.34
C SER A 233 7.06 7.16 28.06
N GLY A 234 7.67 7.03 29.25
CA GLY A 234 8.44 8.10 29.87
C GLY A 234 9.68 8.41 29.03
#